data_c8d32ea88d0ee5131bd2e24fa026f9e1
#
_entry.id   c8d32ea88d0ee5131bd2e24fa026f9e1
#
_cell.length_a   1.000
_cell.length_b   1.000
_cell.length_c   1.000
_cell.angle_alpha   90.00
_cell.angle_beta   90.00
_cell.angle_gamma   90.00
#
_symmetry.space_group_name_H-M   'P 1'
#
loop_
_entity.id
_entity.type
_entity.pdbx_description
1 polymer ?
#
loop_
_entity_poly.entity_id
_entity_poly.type
_entity_poly.pdbx_seq_one_letter_code
_entity_poly.pdbx_strand_id
1 'polypeptide(L)'
;MIAQRYPELRLLVFIVALISCSLYKKILPEYFNDPLRSFYSIFRLFSVDGWHEIPDLISIRTTPFIAFFSKIYFSILLFGGGIIGLSLVNSIFVHAMVSDNNDDLEKKVSQLSEKIDLLSEKIQELNSNHNTLN
;
A
#
# COMPACT_ATOMS: atom_id res chain seq x y z
N MET A 1 -2.81 -11.51 -4.23
CA MET A 1 -2.52 -12.09 -2.90
C MET A 1 -2.57 -11.07 -1.75
N ILE A 2 -2.05 -9.86 -1.89
CA ILE A 2 -2.07 -8.83 -0.82
C ILE A 2 -3.51 -8.37 -0.51
N ALA A 3 -4.39 -8.30 -1.50
CA ALA A 3 -5.79 -7.91 -1.34
C ALA A 3 -6.64 -8.87 -0.46
N GLN A 4 -6.19 -10.10 -0.26
CA GLN A 4 -6.86 -11.07 0.62
C GLN A 4 -6.46 -10.94 2.09
N ARG A 5 -5.38 -10.26 2.39
CA ARG A 5 -4.81 -10.19 3.74
C ARG A 5 -5.43 -9.07 4.59
N TYR A 6 -6.10 -8.10 3.94
CA TYR A 6 -6.74 -6.97 4.64
C TYR A 6 -8.17 -6.76 4.14
N PRO A 7 -9.11 -7.69 4.41
CA PRO A 7 -10.51 -7.52 4.06
C PRO A 7 -11.13 -6.31 4.74
N GLU A 8 -10.63 -5.96 5.94
CA GLU A 8 -11.08 -4.83 6.76
C GLU A 8 -10.88 -3.48 6.06
N LEU A 9 -9.76 -3.28 5.35
CA LEU A 9 -9.50 -2.05 4.62
C LEU A 9 -10.48 -1.84 3.45
N ARG A 10 -10.80 -2.91 2.72
CA ARG A 10 -11.77 -2.87 1.62
C ARG A 10 -13.17 -2.55 2.13
N LEU A 11 -13.54 -3.15 3.25
CA LEU A 11 -14.82 -2.94 3.91
C LEU A 11 -14.92 -1.51 4.44
N LEU A 12 -13.86 -0.96 5.00
CA LEU A 12 -13.79 0.42 5.47
C LEU A 12 -14.00 1.42 4.33
N VAL A 13 -13.33 1.25 3.20
CA VAL A 13 -13.51 2.12 2.02
C VAL A 13 -14.95 2.06 1.52
N PHE A 14 -15.54 0.87 1.50
CA PHE A 14 -16.93 0.69 1.09
C PHE A 14 -17.92 1.35 2.06
N ILE A 15 -17.71 1.21 3.37
CA ILE A 15 -18.54 1.88 4.39
C ILE A 15 -18.44 3.40 4.24
N VAL A 16 -17.25 3.95 4.08
CA VAL A 16 -17.03 5.39 3.87
C VAL A 16 -17.75 5.87 2.61
N ALA A 17 -17.72 5.10 1.53
CA ALA A 17 -18.43 5.43 0.29
C ALA A 17 -19.95 5.44 0.49
N LEU A 18 -20.52 4.49 1.25
CA LEU A 18 -21.95 4.46 1.58
C LEU A 18 -22.37 5.62 2.47
N ILE A 19 -21.56 5.97 3.47
CA ILE A 19 -21.80 7.13 4.34
C ILE A 19 -21.79 8.42 3.49
N SER A 20 -20.78 8.60 2.65
CA SER A 20 -20.66 9.76 1.75
C SER A 20 -21.85 9.84 0.78
N CYS A 21 -22.27 8.70 0.23
CA CYS A 21 -23.47 8.61 -0.61
C CYS A 21 -24.71 9.10 0.15
N SER A 22 -24.93 8.61 1.36
CA SER A 22 -26.10 8.98 2.17
C SER A 22 -26.13 10.46 2.53
N LEU A 23 -24.98 11.06 2.84
CA LEU A 23 -24.85 12.44 3.26
C LEU A 23 -24.96 13.43 2.09
N TYR A 24 -24.30 13.12 0.97
CA TYR A 24 -24.05 14.09 -0.11
C TYR A 24 -24.84 13.86 -1.40
N LYS A 25 -25.61 12.77 -1.54
CA LYS A 25 -26.40 12.49 -2.75
C LYS A 25 -27.38 13.58 -3.16
N LYS A 26 -27.89 14.35 -2.18
CA LYS A 26 -28.80 15.48 -2.46
C LYS A 26 -28.06 16.76 -2.85
N ILE A 27 -26.81 16.92 -2.43
CA ILE A 27 -25.99 18.09 -2.62
C ILE A 27 -25.20 17.96 -3.92
N LEU A 28 -24.60 16.80 -4.14
CA LEU A 28 -23.75 16.47 -5.28
C LEU A 28 -24.17 15.14 -5.91
N PRO A 29 -25.31 15.08 -6.62
CA PRO A 29 -25.76 13.84 -7.26
C PRO A 29 -24.77 13.35 -8.34
N GLU A 30 -23.95 14.23 -8.93
CA GLU A 30 -22.95 13.85 -9.94
C GLU A 30 -21.90 12.88 -9.36
N TYR A 31 -21.58 13.00 -8.08
CA TYR A 31 -20.54 12.22 -7.39
C TYR A 31 -21.10 11.13 -6.47
N PHE A 32 -22.29 11.35 -5.91
CA PHE A 32 -22.85 10.53 -4.83
C PHE A 32 -24.27 10.01 -5.07
N ASN A 33 -24.74 9.97 -6.33
CA ASN A 33 -26.10 9.53 -6.65
C ASN A 33 -26.33 8.05 -6.33
N ASP A 34 -25.33 7.21 -6.56
CA ASP A 34 -25.39 5.78 -6.30
C ASP A 34 -24.12 5.27 -5.57
N PRO A 35 -24.16 4.08 -4.96
CA PRO A 35 -23.03 3.54 -4.23
C PRO A 35 -21.75 3.35 -5.08
N LEU A 36 -21.89 3.00 -6.36
CA LEU A 36 -20.75 2.75 -7.24
C LEU A 36 -20.04 4.08 -7.61
N ARG A 37 -20.81 5.11 -7.92
CA ARG A 37 -20.26 6.46 -8.14
C ARG A 37 -19.62 7.02 -6.88
N SER A 38 -20.24 6.81 -5.73
CA SER A 38 -19.69 7.22 -4.46
C SER A 38 -18.37 6.53 -4.16
N PHE A 39 -18.28 5.23 -4.43
CA PHE A 39 -17.05 4.47 -4.31
C PHE A 39 -15.94 5.02 -5.22
N TYR A 40 -16.26 5.30 -6.48
CA TYR A 40 -15.31 5.90 -7.41
C TYR A 40 -14.85 7.29 -6.96
N SER A 41 -15.76 8.12 -6.47
CA SER A 41 -15.44 9.47 -5.97
C SER A 41 -14.52 9.43 -4.74
N ILE A 42 -14.77 8.50 -3.81
CA ILE A 42 -13.90 8.28 -2.65
C ILE A 42 -12.56 7.67 -3.06
N PHE A 43 -12.54 6.78 -4.05
CA PHE A 43 -11.30 6.24 -4.60
C PHE A 43 -10.42 7.35 -5.23
N ARG A 44 -11.01 8.25 -6.02
CA ARG A 44 -10.31 9.44 -6.55
C ARG A 44 -9.73 10.30 -5.43
N LEU A 45 -10.52 10.56 -4.40
CA LEU A 45 -10.07 11.32 -3.23
C LEU A 45 -8.86 10.66 -2.55
N PHE A 46 -8.87 9.35 -2.38
CA PHE A 46 -7.75 8.60 -1.78
C PHE A 46 -6.51 8.56 -2.68
N SER A 47 -6.70 8.66 -4.00
CA SER A 47 -5.61 8.82 -4.95
C SER A 47 -5.04 10.24 -5.00
N VAL A 48 -5.57 11.15 -4.16
CA VAL A 48 -5.20 12.58 -4.12
C VAL A 48 -5.51 13.29 -5.45
N ASP A 49 -6.36 12.70 -6.30
CA ASP A 49 -6.78 13.25 -7.58
C ASP A 49 -8.01 14.15 -7.41
N GLY A 50 -7.85 15.45 -7.65
CA GLY A 50 -8.94 16.42 -7.54
C GLY A 50 -9.56 16.54 -6.15
N TRP A 51 -8.81 16.33 -5.09
CA TRP A 51 -9.28 16.28 -3.70
C TRP A 51 -10.05 17.53 -3.26
N HIS A 52 -9.75 18.70 -3.83
CA HIS A 52 -10.40 19.98 -3.52
C HIS A 52 -11.74 20.18 -4.26
N GLU A 53 -11.96 19.47 -5.35
CA GLU A 53 -13.11 19.65 -6.26
C GLU A 53 -14.44 19.43 -5.54
N ILE A 54 -14.57 18.34 -4.81
CA ILE A 54 -15.79 17.96 -4.07
C ILE A 54 -16.08 18.97 -2.94
N PRO A 55 -15.13 19.28 -2.03
CA PRO A 55 -15.36 20.28 -0.98
C PRO A 55 -15.69 21.67 -1.50
N ASP A 56 -15.08 22.09 -2.61
CA ASP A 56 -15.35 23.40 -3.21
C ASP A 56 -16.75 23.48 -3.82
N LEU A 57 -17.19 22.44 -4.53
CA LEU A 57 -18.56 22.36 -5.05
C LEU A 57 -19.61 22.35 -3.93
N ILE A 58 -19.36 21.66 -2.83
CA ILE A 58 -20.22 21.69 -1.65
C ILE A 58 -20.29 23.12 -1.09
N SER A 59 -19.17 23.83 -1.02
CA SER A 59 -19.11 25.19 -0.51
C SER A 59 -19.95 26.18 -1.31
N ILE A 60 -20.07 25.97 -2.61
CA ILE A 60 -20.88 26.82 -3.50
C ILE A 60 -22.38 26.49 -3.37
N ARG A 61 -22.73 25.25 -3.11
CA ARG A 61 -24.11 24.75 -3.14
C ARG A 61 -24.80 24.71 -1.77
N THR A 62 -24.07 24.95 -0.69
CA THR A 62 -24.60 24.81 0.68
C THR A 62 -24.32 26.02 1.54
N THR A 63 -24.89 26.02 2.74
CA THR A 63 -24.64 27.05 3.74
C THR A 63 -23.18 27.00 4.25
N PRO A 64 -22.62 28.13 4.71
CA PRO A 64 -21.26 28.19 5.21
C PRO A 64 -20.95 27.17 6.31
N PHE A 65 -21.95 26.83 7.14
CA PHE A 65 -21.82 25.86 8.21
C PHE A 65 -21.63 24.45 7.66
N ILE A 66 -22.46 24.01 6.72
CA ILE A 66 -22.34 22.70 6.07
C ILE A 66 -21.06 22.61 5.27
N ALA A 67 -20.69 23.69 4.57
CA ALA A 67 -19.43 23.77 3.83
C ALA A 67 -18.20 23.56 4.72
N PHE A 68 -18.18 24.19 5.90
CA PHE A 68 -17.08 24.05 6.86
C PHE A 68 -16.92 22.59 7.36
N PHE A 69 -18.01 21.96 7.81
CA PHE A 69 -17.97 20.58 8.26
C PHE A 69 -17.61 19.59 7.13
N SER A 70 -18.10 19.85 5.92
CA SER A 70 -17.74 19.03 4.75
C SER A 70 -16.26 19.14 4.42
N LYS A 71 -15.66 20.32 4.48
CA LYS A 71 -14.22 20.49 4.29
C LYS A 71 -13.41 19.72 5.31
N ILE A 72 -13.80 19.76 6.58
CA ILE A 72 -13.15 18.96 7.64
C ILE A 72 -13.29 17.46 7.35
N TYR A 73 -14.49 16.99 7.02
CA TYR A 73 -14.76 15.60 6.71
C TYR A 73 -13.89 15.08 5.56
N PHE A 74 -13.86 15.78 4.43
CA PHE A 74 -13.04 15.39 3.28
C PHE A 74 -11.54 15.53 3.54
N SER A 75 -11.11 16.48 4.37
CA SER A 75 -9.71 16.59 4.78
C SER A 75 -9.28 15.39 5.63
N ILE A 76 -10.10 14.95 6.58
CA ILE A 76 -9.82 13.74 7.39
C ILE A 76 -9.75 12.50 6.50
N LEU A 77 -10.66 12.37 5.54
CA LEU A 77 -10.64 11.27 4.58
C LEU A 77 -9.38 11.29 3.71
N LEU A 78 -8.96 12.46 3.26
CA LEU A 78 -7.75 12.63 2.46
C LEU A 78 -6.50 12.21 3.25
N PHE A 79 -6.36 12.68 4.48
CA PHE A 79 -5.22 12.32 5.33
C PHE A 79 -5.23 10.84 5.71
N GLY A 80 -6.36 10.31 6.17
CA GLY A 80 -6.48 8.92 6.60
C GLY A 80 -6.43 7.91 5.46
N GLY A 81 -7.20 8.14 4.40
CA GLY A 81 -7.29 7.24 3.25
C GLY A 81 -6.26 7.51 2.18
N GLY A 82 -6.07 8.79 1.81
CA GLY A 82 -5.15 9.19 0.75
C GLY A 82 -3.69 9.05 1.19
N ILE A 83 -3.25 9.89 2.10
CA ILE A 83 -1.81 9.98 2.44
C ILE A 83 -1.33 8.74 3.19
N ILE A 84 -2.04 8.32 4.24
CA ILE A 84 -1.65 7.14 5.02
C ILE A 84 -1.83 5.86 4.19
N GLY A 85 -2.92 5.75 3.42
CA GLY A 85 -3.19 4.62 2.54
C GLY A 85 -2.11 4.43 1.48
N LEU A 86 -1.73 5.49 0.77
CA LEU A 86 -0.64 5.45 -0.22
C LEU A 86 0.71 5.12 0.43
N SER A 87 0.98 5.63 1.63
CA SER A 87 2.20 5.33 2.38
C SER A 87 2.28 3.84 2.74
N LEU A 88 1.17 3.23 3.14
CA LEU A 88 1.09 1.79 3.41
C LEU A 88 1.32 0.95 2.14
N VAL A 89 0.71 1.34 1.02
CA VAL A 89 0.92 0.67 -0.26
C VAL A 89 2.38 0.73 -0.67
N ASN A 90 3.02 1.90 -0.60
CA ASN A 90 4.45 2.05 -0.88
C ASN A 90 5.31 1.17 0.04
N SER A 91 5.02 1.13 1.33
CA SER A 91 5.73 0.28 2.29
C SER A 91 5.64 -1.21 1.93
N ILE A 92 4.47 -1.68 1.49
CA ILE A 92 4.26 -3.06 1.05
C ILE A 92 5.07 -3.36 -0.21
N PHE A 93 5.11 -2.44 -1.19
CA PHE A 93 5.91 -2.60 -2.40
C PHE A 93 7.41 -2.68 -2.10
N VAL A 94 7.91 -1.78 -1.27
CA VAL A 94 9.32 -1.78 -0.84
C VAL A 94 9.66 -3.08 -0.11
N HIS A 95 8.80 -3.54 0.80
CA HIS A 95 9.00 -4.80 1.51
C HIS A 95 9.02 -6.00 0.58
N ALA A 96 8.12 -6.06 -0.40
CA ALA A 96 8.10 -7.14 -1.40
C ALA A 96 9.38 -7.16 -2.25
N MET A 97 9.85 -5.99 -2.71
CA MET A 97 11.09 -5.91 -3.50
C MET A 97 12.34 -6.29 -2.70
N VAL A 98 12.40 -5.90 -1.44
CA VAL A 98 13.53 -6.24 -0.55
C VAL A 98 13.53 -7.73 -0.20
N SER A 99 12.35 -8.32 0.01
CA SER A 99 12.23 -9.76 0.31
C SER A 99 12.72 -10.63 -0.85
N ASP A 100 12.33 -10.31 -2.08
CA ASP A 100 12.79 -11.06 -3.26
C ASP A 100 14.30 -10.99 -3.44
N ASN A 101 14.91 -9.82 -3.20
CA ASN A 101 16.36 -9.66 -3.27
C ASN A 101 17.10 -10.41 -2.16
N ASN A 102 16.53 -10.49 -0.95
CA ASN A 102 17.15 -11.21 0.16
C ASN A 102 17.15 -12.72 -0.06
N ASP A 103 16.09 -13.28 -0.61
CA ASP A 103 16.00 -14.72 -0.93
C ASP A 103 17.06 -15.13 -1.97
N ASP A 104 17.33 -14.27 -2.95
CA ASP A 104 18.36 -14.52 -3.97
C ASP A 104 19.78 -14.37 -3.39
N LEU A 105 20.00 -13.41 -2.50
CA LEU A 105 21.25 -13.23 -1.77
C LEU A 105 21.54 -14.39 -0.84
N GLU A 106 20.54 -14.86 -0.10
CA GLU A 106 20.69 -15.99 0.82
C GLU A 106 21.07 -17.28 0.08
N LYS A 107 20.45 -17.54 -1.08
CA LYS A 107 20.84 -18.65 -1.96
C LYS A 107 22.29 -18.55 -2.43
N LYS A 108 22.73 -17.35 -2.87
CA LYS A 108 24.10 -17.13 -3.31
C LYS A 108 25.10 -17.28 -2.18
N VAL A 109 24.79 -16.81 -0.98
CA VAL A 109 25.63 -17.00 0.21
C VAL A 109 25.74 -18.46 0.59
N SER A 110 24.65 -19.21 0.56
CA SER A 110 24.64 -20.66 0.83
C SER A 110 25.51 -21.43 -0.19
N GLN A 111 25.38 -21.12 -1.48
CA GLN A 111 26.20 -21.74 -2.52
C GLN A 111 27.69 -21.39 -2.40
N LEU A 112 28.02 -20.17 -1.95
CA LEU A 112 29.40 -19.77 -1.68
C LEU A 112 29.98 -20.52 -0.48
N SER A 113 29.21 -20.66 0.59
CA SER A 113 29.59 -21.46 1.78
C SER A 113 29.92 -22.90 1.40
N GLU A 114 29.04 -23.54 0.64
CA GLU A 114 29.25 -24.92 0.16
C GLU A 114 30.53 -25.06 -0.68
N LYS A 115 30.81 -24.09 -1.56
CA LYS A 115 32.06 -24.08 -2.35
C LYS A 115 33.29 -23.89 -1.48
N ILE A 116 33.22 -23.07 -0.44
CA ILE A 116 34.33 -22.87 0.50
C ILE A 116 34.60 -24.14 1.28
N ASP A 117 33.59 -24.86 1.73
CA ASP A 117 33.72 -26.11 2.44
C ASP A 117 34.37 -27.19 1.57
N LEU A 118 33.94 -27.32 0.30
CA LEU A 118 34.53 -28.22 -0.69
C LEU A 118 36.01 -27.89 -0.98
N LEU A 119 36.35 -26.62 -1.08
CA LEU A 119 37.73 -26.18 -1.29
C LEU A 119 38.61 -26.47 -0.07
N SER A 120 38.06 -26.25 1.12
CA SER A 120 38.75 -26.56 2.39
C SER A 120 39.05 -28.05 2.52
N GLU A 121 38.11 -28.92 2.15
CA GLU A 121 38.26 -30.37 2.15
C GLU A 121 39.36 -30.80 1.15
N LYS A 122 39.35 -30.26 -0.08
CA LYS A 122 40.38 -30.54 -1.08
C LYS A 122 41.77 -30.11 -0.65
N ILE A 123 41.88 -28.95 -0.01
CA ILE A 123 43.18 -28.46 0.52
C ILE A 123 43.70 -29.39 1.61
N GLN A 124 42.83 -29.86 2.49
CA GLN A 124 43.19 -30.84 3.54
C GLN A 124 43.64 -32.17 2.95
N GLU A 125 42.97 -32.69 1.93
CA GLU A 125 43.31 -33.89 1.22
C GLU A 125 44.68 -33.80 0.52
N LEU A 126 44.96 -32.67 -0.18
CA LEU A 126 46.23 -32.39 -0.80
C LEU A 126 47.38 -32.27 0.21
N ASN A 127 47.13 -31.67 1.36
CA ASN A 127 48.12 -31.49 2.41
C ASN A 127 48.43 -32.82 3.13
N SER A 128 47.46 -33.70 3.32
CA SER A 128 47.64 -35.02 3.85
C SER A 128 48.46 -35.90 2.89
N ASN A 129 48.16 -35.88 1.61
CA ASN A 129 48.92 -36.63 0.58
C ASN A 129 50.37 -36.15 0.45
N HIS A 130 50.60 -34.83 0.60
CA HIS A 130 51.98 -34.29 0.59
C HIS A 130 52.78 -34.75 1.82
N ASN A 131 52.18 -34.85 2.98
CA ASN A 131 52.81 -35.32 4.21
C ASN A 131 53.08 -36.85 4.22
N THR A 132 52.41 -37.63 3.40
CA THR A 132 52.64 -39.08 3.27
C THR A 132 53.72 -39.46 2.26
N LEU A 133 54.15 -38.49 1.44
CA LEU A 133 55.20 -38.67 0.40
C LEU A 133 56.60 -38.23 0.86
N ASN A 134 56.76 -37.64 2.03
CA ASN A 134 58.01 -37.24 2.69
C ASN A 134 58.28 -38.11 3.92
#